data_02b9eabc72cf68f27dd9643bf4209858
#
_entry.id   02b9eabc72cf68f27dd9643bf4209858
#
_cell.length_a   1.000
_cell.length_b   1.000
_cell.length_c   1.000
_cell.angle_alpha   90.00
_cell.angle_beta   90.00
_cell.angle_gamma   90.00
#
_symmetry.space_group_name_H-M   'P 1'
#
loop_
_entity.id
_entity.type
_entity.pdbx_description
1 polymer ?
#
loop_
_entity_poly.entity_id
_entity_poly.type
_entity_poly.pdbx_seq_one_letter_code
_entity_poly.pdbx_strand_id
1 'polypeptide(L)'
;MKKIWGIWSLVLGLLLIFTMTSTVKADGDYQIEKYNATADVQKNGDIDLTQKITYQFDGDFKGVYYNQDIAGINGITPPEVYLDDGYTTKQLTQNNSGLNNSFKVDKTQDKVNIKVYHSASTEKLTYVYKYHLLGAITNYTDTARLNWKIIGDGWQKDLHNVVLKVNLPQKNISKLQAWTHGPLDGYTKVNRKNGSVKMTIDTVPEGQFVETEMLFPTTVTADNPKVVNKKIKQKVLDHEKQLVLDANASRERKKWIYNILMTFGYLVVAGILIARLISIKKNPGNKHFHPTPLYHFFDEPKFLPSMAKVILDRSDKADSLSLTADLLYEVGKRRMAIRKVKKTYEITALVPPTNPFFKFLIENIGDGKRVTLKQIKTAAKGYHTAKNDIVQQFESWSKDAANGREKYLDLENMRIVDNFRLTAVVVPSILFLMFIIAAIFGKKLLVLGIVYVIIAILSWIMLWMAKRKITPYTDLGEQEVNEIKAFKRMLSDIDDIKMAEVGDLILWEQFLPYAVVFGVSDKVIKALKVNFTTEQINDSMIVPYYIGATSFLGSKNGFESAFIGAISAGGGIAGSSSSVSGGSGGFSGGSSGGFGGGSGGGAF
;
A
#
# COMPACT_ATOMS: atom_id res chain seq x y z
N MET A 1 5.98 4.84 -21.21
CA MET A 1 6.71 4.10 -20.14
C MET A 1 6.61 4.79 -18.76
N LYS A 2 6.79 6.12 -18.65
CA LYS A 2 6.71 6.83 -17.33
C LYS A 2 5.39 6.65 -16.56
N LYS A 3 4.23 6.59 -17.22
CA LYS A 3 2.92 6.38 -16.55
C LYS A 3 2.72 4.98 -15.97
N ILE A 4 3.30 3.94 -16.58
CA ILE A 4 3.23 2.56 -16.08
C ILE A 4 4.18 2.36 -14.91
N TRP A 5 5.35 2.99 -14.93
CA TRP A 5 6.28 3.04 -13.79
C TRP A 5 5.65 3.77 -12.59
N GLY A 6 4.84 4.82 -12.84
CA GLY A 6 4.07 5.50 -11.79
C GLY A 6 3.05 4.59 -11.09
N ILE A 7 2.36 3.72 -11.83
CA ILE A 7 1.41 2.76 -11.24
C ILE A 7 2.16 1.66 -10.47
N TRP A 8 3.27 1.16 -11.00
CA TRP A 8 4.10 0.17 -10.30
C TRP A 8 4.85 0.76 -9.10
N SER A 9 5.30 2.01 -9.17
CA SER A 9 5.86 2.72 -8.01
C SER A 9 4.79 2.99 -6.95
N LEU A 10 3.53 3.20 -7.33
CA LEU A 10 2.41 3.36 -6.40
C LEU A 10 2.02 2.02 -5.76
N VAL A 11 2.01 0.93 -6.52
CA VAL A 11 1.78 -0.45 -6.02
C VAL A 11 2.97 -0.90 -5.16
N LEU A 12 4.21 -0.63 -5.58
CA LEU A 12 5.42 -0.91 -4.77
C LEU A 12 5.49 0.00 -3.54
N GLY A 13 5.08 1.25 -3.64
CA GLY A 13 4.94 2.20 -2.53
C GLY A 13 3.86 1.77 -1.54
N LEU A 14 2.72 1.27 -1.99
CA LEU A 14 1.69 0.64 -1.15
C LEU A 14 2.18 -0.66 -0.50
N LEU A 15 2.95 -1.49 -1.21
CA LEU A 15 3.60 -2.67 -0.64
C LEU A 15 4.67 -2.30 0.41
N LEU A 16 5.45 -1.25 0.17
CA LEU A 16 6.43 -0.71 1.12
C LEU A 16 5.78 -0.03 2.34
N ILE A 17 4.62 0.60 2.18
CA ILE A 17 3.83 1.15 3.30
C ILE A 17 3.28 0.01 4.18
N PHE A 18 2.91 -1.13 3.60
CA PHE A 18 2.50 -2.32 4.37
C PHE A 18 3.68 -3.05 5.06
N THR A 19 4.92 -2.84 4.62
CA THR A 19 6.12 -3.42 5.26
C THR A 19 6.85 -2.45 6.19
N MET A 20 6.54 -1.15 6.13
CA MET A 20 7.06 -0.14 7.04
C MET A 20 6.04 0.21 8.12
N THR A 21 5.55 -0.77 8.86
CA THR A 21 5.26 -0.52 10.27
C THR A 21 6.61 -0.42 10.96
N SER A 22 7.28 0.72 10.85
CA SER A 22 8.28 1.11 11.81
C SER A 22 7.56 1.16 13.16
N THR A 23 7.69 0.10 13.93
CA THR A 23 7.47 0.18 15.35
C THR A 23 8.39 1.29 15.85
N VAL A 24 7.79 2.43 16.12
CA VAL A 24 8.41 3.37 17.07
C VAL A 24 8.69 2.51 18.29
N LYS A 25 9.95 2.23 18.61
CA LYS A 25 10.33 1.59 19.85
C LYS A 25 9.84 2.54 20.95
N ALA A 26 8.69 2.23 21.52
CA ALA A 26 8.38 2.63 22.88
C ALA A 26 9.41 1.95 23.79
N ASP A 27 9.74 2.54 24.91
CA ASP A 27 10.66 2.00 25.90
C ASP A 27 10.15 0.63 26.41
N GLY A 28 10.52 -0.44 25.69
CA GLY A 28 10.18 -1.84 25.97
C GLY A 28 8.89 -2.34 25.27
N ASP A 29 8.90 -3.59 24.85
CA ASP A 29 7.74 -4.35 24.39
C ASP A 29 7.66 -5.67 25.18
N TYR A 30 6.47 -6.30 25.24
CA TYR A 30 6.31 -7.59 25.85
C TYR A 30 5.29 -8.44 25.09
N GLN A 31 5.43 -9.74 25.23
CA GLN A 31 4.49 -10.72 24.68
C GLN A 31 4.00 -11.64 25.81
N ILE A 32 2.77 -12.15 25.71
CA ILE A 32 2.25 -13.17 26.60
C ILE A 32 2.32 -14.50 25.86
N GLU A 33 3.40 -15.23 26.10
CA GLU A 33 3.70 -16.47 25.37
C GLU A 33 2.83 -17.66 25.79
N LYS A 34 2.34 -17.64 27.05
CA LYS A 34 1.56 -18.75 27.56
C LYS A 34 0.56 -18.30 28.60
N TYR A 35 -0.67 -18.77 28.48
CA TYR A 35 -1.72 -18.57 29.46
C TYR A 35 -2.35 -19.90 29.86
N ASN A 36 -2.18 -20.31 31.13
CA ASN A 36 -2.77 -21.51 31.67
C ASN A 36 -3.68 -21.15 32.84
N ALA A 37 -4.92 -21.61 32.81
CA ALA A 37 -5.83 -21.53 33.96
C ALA A 37 -6.36 -22.90 34.31
N THR A 38 -6.28 -23.25 35.59
CA THR A 38 -6.91 -24.47 36.15
C THR A 38 -7.90 -24.04 37.22
N ALA A 39 -9.13 -24.48 37.03
CA ALA A 39 -10.25 -24.21 37.91
C ALA A 39 -10.74 -25.54 38.50
N ASP A 40 -10.52 -25.75 39.79
CA ASP A 40 -10.95 -26.94 40.51
C ASP A 40 -12.25 -26.62 41.28
N VAL A 41 -13.37 -27.07 40.77
CA VAL A 41 -14.71 -26.83 41.33
C VAL A 41 -14.88 -27.65 42.61
N GLN A 42 -15.36 -26.99 43.68
CA GLN A 42 -15.64 -27.60 44.96
C GLN A 42 -17.11 -28.00 45.08
N LYS A 43 -17.43 -28.94 46.02
CA LYS A 43 -18.81 -29.42 46.25
C LYS A 43 -19.78 -28.30 46.69
N ASN A 44 -19.26 -27.26 47.34
CA ASN A 44 -20.02 -26.07 47.76
C ASN A 44 -20.24 -25.03 46.64
N GLY A 45 -19.77 -25.31 45.40
CA GLY A 45 -19.95 -24.42 44.26
C GLY A 45 -18.90 -23.32 44.14
N ASP A 46 -17.87 -23.29 44.98
CA ASP A 46 -16.69 -22.44 44.84
C ASP A 46 -15.70 -23.05 43.85
N ILE A 47 -14.73 -22.26 43.41
CA ILE A 47 -13.68 -22.70 42.49
C ILE A 47 -12.31 -22.32 43.05
N ASP A 48 -11.42 -23.30 43.18
CA ASP A 48 -10.00 -23.06 43.43
C ASP A 48 -9.34 -22.76 42.08
N LEU A 49 -8.97 -21.48 41.89
CA LEU A 49 -8.41 -21.02 40.64
C LEU A 49 -6.89 -20.85 40.75
N THR A 50 -6.18 -21.47 39.81
CA THR A 50 -4.74 -21.22 39.58
C THR A 50 -4.54 -20.75 38.18
N GLN A 51 -3.95 -19.55 38.02
CA GLN A 51 -3.59 -19.00 36.71
C GLN A 51 -2.09 -18.80 36.62
N LYS A 52 -1.50 -19.25 35.51
CA LYS A 52 -0.08 -19.11 35.19
C LYS A 52 0.05 -18.36 33.89
N ILE A 53 0.66 -17.19 33.94
CA ILE A 53 0.79 -16.27 32.80
C ILE A 53 2.25 -16.00 32.56
N THR A 54 2.78 -16.44 31.44
CA THR A 54 4.19 -16.30 31.06
C THR A 54 4.37 -15.12 30.14
N TYR A 55 5.12 -14.14 30.59
CA TYR A 55 5.53 -12.96 29.85
C TYR A 55 6.95 -13.15 29.31
N GLN A 56 7.17 -12.73 28.08
CA GLN A 56 8.49 -12.46 27.52
C GLN A 56 8.64 -10.96 27.40
N PHE A 57 9.52 -10.38 28.20
CA PHE A 57 9.83 -8.96 28.16
C PHE A 57 10.96 -8.67 27.17
N ASP A 58 10.89 -7.53 26.48
CA ASP A 58 11.95 -6.96 25.65
C ASP A 58 12.09 -5.46 26.02
N GLY A 59 13.02 -5.17 26.92
CA GLY A 59 13.18 -3.86 27.55
C GLY A 59 12.77 -3.85 29.03
N ASP A 60 12.87 -2.69 29.67
CA ASP A 60 12.69 -2.51 31.12
C ASP A 60 11.23 -2.28 31.50
N PHE A 61 10.73 -3.07 32.43
CA PHE A 61 9.40 -2.97 33.02
C PHE A 61 9.48 -2.92 34.55
N LYS A 62 8.50 -2.25 35.18
CA LYS A 62 8.40 -2.16 36.64
C LYS A 62 7.51 -3.22 37.26
N GLY A 63 6.72 -3.91 36.42
CA GLY A 63 5.83 -4.97 36.86
C GLY A 63 4.68 -5.26 35.92
N VAL A 64 3.72 -6.01 36.42
CA VAL A 64 2.50 -6.39 35.68
C VAL A 64 1.27 -6.07 36.50
N TYR A 65 0.15 -5.85 35.83
CA TYR A 65 -1.16 -5.81 36.48
C TYR A 65 -2.05 -6.90 35.94
N TYR A 66 -2.89 -7.43 36.83
CA TYR A 66 -3.86 -8.45 36.56
C TYR A 66 -5.20 -8.03 37.16
N ASN A 67 -6.25 -8.11 36.37
CA ASN A 67 -7.60 -7.72 36.76
C ASN A 67 -8.50 -8.95 36.69
N GLN A 68 -9.30 -9.20 37.74
CA GLN A 68 -10.33 -10.21 37.77
C GLN A 68 -11.69 -9.55 38.03
N ASP A 69 -12.60 -9.72 37.09
CA ASP A 69 -13.99 -9.34 37.29
C ASP A 69 -14.68 -10.39 38.18
N ILE A 70 -15.42 -9.92 39.17
CA ILE A 70 -16.12 -10.76 40.18
C ILE A 70 -17.62 -10.47 40.19
N ALA A 71 -18.15 -9.79 39.18
CA ALA A 71 -19.58 -9.54 39.07
C ALA A 71 -20.35 -10.87 38.93
N GLY A 72 -21.42 -11.03 39.72
CA GLY A 72 -22.29 -12.24 39.70
C GLY A 72 -21.81 -13.42 40.54
N ILE A 73 -20.68 -13.28 41.23
CA ILE A 73 -20.21 -14.23 42.27
C ILE A 73 -20.14 -13.55 43.64
N ASN A 74 -19.86 -14.30 44.69
CA ASN A 74 -19.78 -13.75 46.05
C ASN A 74 -18.40 -13.13 46.40
N GLY A 75 -17.53 -12.95 45.40
CA GLY A 75 -16.19 -12.38 45.54
C GLY A 75 -15.08 -13.42 45.44
N ILE A 76 -13.88 -13.05 45.90
CA ILE A 76 -12.72 -13.93 45.95
C ILE A 76 -12.07 -13.87 47.35
N THR A 77 -11.33 -14.92 47.70
CA THR A 77 -10.42 -14.89 48.84
C THR A 77 -9.21 -13.99 48.55
N PRO A 78 -8.44 -13.55 49.60
CA PRO A 78 -7.16 -12.89 49.38
C PRO A 78 -6.29 -13.70 48.40
N PRO A 79 -5.76 -13.09 47.33
CA PRO A 79 -4.95 -13.80 46.34
C PRO A 79 -3.55 -14.09 46.88
N GLU A 80 -3.01 -15.22 46.55
CA GLU A 80 -1.58 -15.52 46.64
C GLU A 80 -0.94 -15.31 45.26
N VAL A 81 0.18 -14.62 45.25
CA VAL A 81 0.92 -14.32 44.01
C VAL A 81 2.33 -14.90 44.12
N TYR A 82 2.72 -15.65 43.08
CA TYR A 82 4.07 -16.20 42.97
C TYR A 82 4.73 -15.73 41.67
N LEU A 83 6.04 -15.59 41.72
CA LEU A 83 6.88 -15.35 40.57
C LEU A 83 7.75 -16.59 40.31
N ASP A 84 7.76 -17.05 39.10
CA ASP A 84 8.57 -18.16 38.62
C ASP A 84 9.46 -17.66 37.46
N ASP A 85 10.78 -17.69 37.68
CA ASP A 85 11.82 -17.28 36.72
C ASP A 85 12.36 -18.46 35.88
N GLY A 86 11.73 -19.61 36.00
CA GLY A 86 12.15 -20.87 35.33
C GLY A 86 13.13 -21.71 36.15
N TYR A 87 13.74 -21.16 37.19
CA TYR A 87 14.65 -21.86 38.13
C TYR A 87 14.05 -21.99 39.52
N THR A 88 13.41 -20.92 39.98
CA THR A 88 12.81 -20.85 41.32
C THR A 88 11.41 -20.24 41.26
N THR A 89 10.54 -20.72 42.18
CA THR A 89 9.21 -20.12 42.39
C THR A 89 9.20 -19.44 43.76
N LYS A 90 9.02 -18.10 43.76
CA LYS A 90 9.02 -17.28 44.97
C LYS A 90 7.64 -16.72 45.22
N GLN A 91 7.14 -16.85 46.45
CA GLN A 91 5.92 -16.15 46.86
C GLN A 91 6.22 -14.65 47.07
N LEU A 92 5.38 -13.81 46.52
CA LEU A 92 5.47 -12.35 46.68
C LEU A 92 4.71 -11.92 47.93
N THR A 93 5.11 -10.77 48.48
CA THR A 93 4.49 -10.23 49.70
C THR A 93 3.43 -9.19 49.36
N GLN A 94 2.24 -9.35 49.90
CA GLN A 94 1.19 -8.34 49.72
C GLN A 94 1.49 -7.12 50.61
N ASN A 95 1.68 -5.96 50.00
CA ASN A 95 1.80 -4.68 50.66
C ASN A 95 1.52 -3.51 49.69
N ASN A 96 1.47 -2.29 50.24
CA ASN A 96 1.20 -1.07 49.46
C ASN A 96 2.48 -0.26 49.16
N SER A 97 3.66 -0.82 49.41
CA SER A 97 4.93 -0.09 49.31
C SER A 97 5.38 0.17 47.87
N GLY A 98 4.95 -0.66 46.92
CA GLY A 98 5.46 -0.63 45.54
C GLY A 98 6.92 -1.09 45.40
N LEU A 99 7.46 -1.75 46.43
CA LEU A 99 8.82 -2.30 46.40
C LEU A 99 8.90 -3.54 45.51
N ASN A 100 10.08 -3.80 44.99
CA ASN A 100 10.34 -4.97 44.16
C ASN A 100 9.99 -6.28 44.91
N ASN A 101 9.42 -7.25 44.21
CA ASN A 101 8.92 -8.50 44.75
C ASN A 101 7.71 -8.38 45.70
N SER A 102 6.86 -7.37 45.48
CA SER A 102 5.62 -7.19 46.23
C SER A 102 4.42 -7.04 45.31
N PHE A 103 3.23 -7.14 45.86
CA PHE A 103 2.01 -6.85 45.13
C PHE A 103 0.98 -6.10 45.96
N LYS A 104 0.15 -5.29 45.31
CA LYS A 104 -0.97 -4.56 45.89
C LYS A 104 -2.28 -5.12 45.34
N VAL A 105 -3.32 -5.17 46.18
CA VAL A 105 -4.68 -5.59 45.80
C VAL A 105 -5.62 -4.39 46.03
N ASP A 106 -6.26 -3.94 44.97
CA ASP A 106 -7.33 -2.96 45.01
C ASP A 106 -8.66 -3.68 44.62
N LYS A 107 -9.59 -3.73 45.57
CA LYS A 107 -10.88 -4.41 45.39
C LYS A 107 -12.00 -3.40 45.31
N THR A 108 -12.85 -3.53 44.29
CA THR A 108 -14.14 -2.84 44.14
C THR A 108 -15.28 -3.86 44.31
N GLN A 109 -16.53 -3.44 44.15
CA GLN A 109 -17.68 -4.32 44.21
C GLN A 109 -17.61 -5.42 43.15
N ASP A 110 -17.18 -5.09 41.90
CA ASP A 110 -17.25 -5.99 40.75
C ASP A 110 -15.89 -6.40 40.22
N LYS A 111 -14.77 -5.86 40.73
CA LYS A 111 -13.42 -6.11 40.22
C LYS A 111 -12.39 -6.22 41.32
N VAL A 112 -11.40 -7.06 41.09
CA VAL A 112 -10.17 -7.14 41.90
C VAL A 112 -8.99 -6.85 40.96
N ASN A 113 -8.22 -5.81 41.29
CA ASN A 113 -7.02 -5.42 40.57
C ASN A 113 -5.80 -5.81 41.39
N ILE A 114 -4.91 -6.61 40.83
CA ILE A 114 -3.66 -7.03 41.44
C ILE A 114 -2.53 -6.37 40.67
N LYS A 115 -1.80 -5.48 41.31
CA LYS A 115 -0.62 -4.84 40.73
C LYS A 115 0.62 -5.43 41.34
N VAL A 116 1.43 -6.11 40.54
CA VAL A 116 2.66 -6.79 40.94
C VAL A 116 3.84 -5.91 40.56
N TYR A 117 4.70 -5.63 41.53
CA TYR A 117 5.92 -4.87 41.39
C TYR A 117 7.10 -5.83 41.34
N HIS A 118 7.65 -6.00 40.18
CA HIS A 118 8.88 -6.77 39.92
C HIS A 118 9.55 -6.21 38.67
N SER A 119 10.75 -5.68 38.86
CA SER A 119 11.53 -5.14 37.73
C SER A 119 12.00 -6.27 36.85
N ALA A 120 11.63 -6.20 35.59
CA ALA A 120 12.00 -7.16 34.55
C ALA A 120 12.73 -6.44 33.41
N SER A 121 13.76 -7.08 32.82
CA SER A 121 14.53 -6.55 31.72
C SER A 121 14.91 -7.68 30.78
N THR A 122 14.32 -7.69 29.57
CA THR A 122 14.60 -8.65 28.48
C THR A 122 14.70 -10.11 28.96
N GLU A 123 13.67 -10.57 29.69
CA GLU A 123 13.63 -11.88 30.34
C GLU A 123 12.24 -12.52 30.26
N LYS A 124 12.20 -13.82 30.57
CA LYS A 124 10.95 -14.59 30.62
C LYS A 124 10.56 -14.84 32.07
N LEU A 125 9.38 -14.39 32.44
CA LEU A 125 8.83 -14.56 33.78
C LEU A 125 7.41 -15.12 33.74
N THR A 126 7.09 -16.01 34.71
CA THR A 126 5.73 -16.53 34.88
C THR A 126 5.14 -16.04 36.19
N TYR A 127 4.06 -15.30 36.11
CA TYR A 127 3.28 -14.90 37.27
C TYR A 127 2.19 -15.94 37.55
N VAL A 128 2.10 -16.37 38.79
CA VAL A 128 1.10 -17.39 39.22
C VAL A 128 0.17 -16.76 40.25
N TYR A 129 -1.12 -16.74 39.92
CA TYR A 129 -2.18 -16.21 40.79
C TYR A 129 -3.01 -17.37 41.29
N LYS A 130 -3.22 -17.46 42.64
CA LYS A 130 -4.06 -18.47 43.27
C LYS A 130 -5.06 -17.80 44.21
N TYR A 131 -6.33 -18.13 44.05
CA TYR A 131 -7.41 -17.66 44.93
C TYR A 131 -8.68 -18.50 44.71
N HIS A 132 -9.65 -18.40 45.63
CA HIS A 132 -10.94 -19.05 45.48
C HIS A 132 -11.95 -18.06 44.90
N LEU A 133 -12.73 -18.50 43.90
CA LEU A 133 -13.93 -17.80 43.42
C LEU A 133 -15.11 -18.31 44.23
N LEU A 134 -15.77 -17.44 44.97
CA LEU A 134 -16.84 -17.83 45.90
C LEU A 134 -18.21 -17.77 45.20
N GLY A 135 -18.99 -18.89 45.29
CA GLY A 135 -20.32 -18.96 44.72
C GLY A 135 -20.36 -18.89 43.19
N ALA A 136 -19.36 -19.46 42.51
CA ALA A 136 -19.25 -19.45 41.05
C ALA A 136 -20.28 -20.34 40.35
N ILE A 137 -20.70 -21.45 41.00
CA ILE A 137 -21.71 -22.38 40.49
C ILE A 137 -23.08 -21.97 41.01
N THR A 138 -24.11 -22.16 40.19
CA THR A 138 -25.52 -22.05 40.58
C THR A 138 -26.22 -23.37 40.34
N ASN A 139 -26.85 -23.93 41.37
CA ASN A 139 -27.70 -25.11 41.26
C ASN A 139 -29.14 -24.70 40.93
N TYR A 140 -29.63 -25.17 39.81
CA TYR A 140 -31.05 -25.03 39.40
C TYR A 140 -31.78 -26.34 39.65
N THR A 141 -33.10 -26.36 39.54
CA THR A 141 -33.91 -27.57 39.82
C THR A 141 -33.61 -28.75 38.90
N ASP A 142 -33.09 -28.48 37.70
CA ASP A 142 -32.85 -29.50 36.66
C ASP A 142 -31.38 -29.63 36.22
N THR A 143 -30.48 -28.77 36.71
CA THR A 143 -29.05 -28.82 36.41
C THR A 143 -28.24 -27.88 37.30
N ALA A 144 -26.96 -28.18 37.53
CA ALA A 144 -25.98 -27.18 37.97
C ALA A 144 -25.39 -26.49 36.75
N ARG A 145 -25.05 -25.22 36.91
CA ARG A 145 -24.53 -24.35 35.84
C ARG A 145 -23.28 -23.60 36.27
N LEU A 146 -22.24 -23.67 35.44
CA LEU A 146 -21.14 -22.72 35.44
C LEU A 146 -21.22 -21.93 34.13
N ASN A 147 -21.41 -20.63 34.22
CA ASN A 147 -21.27 -19.72 33.08
C ASN A 147 -20.21 -18.66 33.46
N TRP A 148 -19.03 -18.81 32.90
CA TRP A 148 -17.88 -18.04 33.35
C TRP A 148 -17.02 -17.60 32.20
N LYS A 149 -16.77 -16.26 32.12
CA LYS A 149 -15.79 -15.66 31.26
C LYS A 149 -14.41 -15.80 31.91
N ILE A 150 -13.64 -16.81 31.50
CA ILE A 150 -12.31 -17.11 32.07
C ILE A 150 -11.29 -16.05 31.68
N ILE A 151 -11.27 -15.69 30.39
CA ILE A 151 -10.46 -14.61 29.82
C ILE A 151 -11.41 -13.50 29.44
N GLY A 152 -11.18 -12.29 29.95
CA GLY A 152 -11.93 -11.09 29.59
C GLY A 152 -11.33 -10.37 28.40
N ASP A 153 -11.99 -9.29 28.00
CA ASP A 153 -11.57 -8.41 26.90
C ASP A 153 -10.57 -7.31 27.32
N GLY A 154 -10.15 -7.32 28.59
CA GLY A 154 -9.22 -6.34 29.16
C GLY A 154 -7.73 -6.65 28.99
N TRP A 155 -7.33 -7.57 28.13
CA TRP A 155 -5.94 -7.88 27.84
C TRP A 155 -5.39 -6.93 26.78
N GLN A 156 -4.18 -6.38 27.02
CA GLN A 156 -3.53 -5.40 26.14
C GLN A 156 -2.62 -6.01 25.08
N LYS A 157 -2.47 -7.34 25.09
CA LYS A 157 -1.68 -8.11 24.11
C LYS A 157 -2.38 -9.43 23.82
N ASP A 158 -2.07 -9.98 22.68
CA ASP A 158 -2.49 -11.33 22.32
C ASP A 158 -1.99 -12.34 23.36
N LEU A 159 -2.85 -13.32 23.73
CA LEU A 159 -2.48 -14.43 24.60
C LEU A 159 -2.17 -15.65 23.73
N HIS A 160 -0.94 -16.13 23.80
CA HIS A 160 -0.51 -17.30 23.03
C HIS A 160 -0.55 -18.58 23.86
N ASN A 161 -0.66 -19.74 23.21
CA ASN A 161 -0.62 -21.07 23.82
C ASN A 161 -1.56 -21.20 25.03
N VAL A 162 -2.82 -20.83 24.83
CA VAL A 162 -3.84 -20.77 25.88
C VAL A 162 -4.36 -22.18 26.20
N VAL A 163 -4.28 -22.57 27.48
CA VAL A 163 -4.85 -23.82 27.98
C VAL A 163 -5.68 -23.53 29.23
N LEU A 164 -6.97 -23.76 29.12
CA LEU A 164 -7.92 -23.61 30.22
C LEU A 164 -8.46 -24.99 30.61
N LYS A 165 -8.53 -25.28 31.90
CA LYS A 165 -9.01 -26.55 32.42
C LYS A 165 -9.98 -26.33 33.59
N VAL A 166 -11.15 -26.94 33.51
CA VAL A 166 -12.11 -26.98 34.62
C VAL A 166 -12.25 -28.42 35.07
N ASN A 167 -11.99 -28.69 36.35
CA ASN A 167 -12.15 -29.99 36.98
C ASN A 167 -13.36 -29.95 37.93
N LEU A 168 -14.24 -30.92 37.83
CA LEU A 168 -15.38 -31.09 38.72
C LEU A 168 -15.00 -32.03 39.86
N PRO A 169 -15.62 -31.91 41.07
CA PRO A 169 -15.27 -32.70 42.24
C PRO A 169 -15.70 -34.18 42.17
N GLN A 170 -16.34 -34.57 41.05
CA GLN A 170 -16.82 -35.94 40.84
C GLN A 170 -16.31 -36.49 39.50
N LYS A 171 -16.07 -37.80 39.45
CA LYS A 171 -15.76 -38.55 38.22
C LYS A 171 -17.02 -39.22 37.66
N ASN A 172 -16.93 -39.75 36.42
CA ASN A 172 -18.00 -40.49 35.74
C ASN A 172 -19.31 -39.69 35.59
N ILE A 173 -19.23 -38.42 35.19
CA ILE A 173 -20.38 -37.54 35.02
C ILE A 173 -20.92 -37.68 33.58
N SER A 174 -21.81 -38.65 33.36
CA SER A 174 -22.35 -38.95 32.02
C SER A 174 -23.09 -37.77 31.36
N LYS A 175 -23.76 -36.92 32.18
CA LYS A 175 -24.55 -35.76 31.74
C LYS A 175 -23.76 -34.46 31.73
N LEU A 176 -22.40 -34.49 31.79
CA LEU A 176 -21.57 -33.32 31.66
C LEU A 176 -21.61 -32.81 30.22
N GLN A 177 -21.97 -31.55 30.04
CA GLN A 177 -21.98 -30.79 28.78
C GLN A 177 -21.20 -29.51 28.97
N ALA A 178 -20.47 -29.07 27.95
CA ALA A 178 -19.74 -27.80 27.96
C ALA A 178 -19.66 -27.23 26.57
N TRP A 179 -19.78 -25.90 26.48
CA TRP A 179 -19.60 -25.08 25.31
C TRP A 179 -18.60 -23.99 25.65
N THR A 180 -17.89 -23.52 24.65
CA THR A 180 -16.91 -22.43 24.81
C THR A 180 -17.12 -21.41 23.72
N HIS A 181 -17.17 -20.14 24.10
CA HIS A 181 -17.31 -18.98 23.23
C HIS A 181 -16.01 -18.16 23.21
N GLY A 182 -15.59 -17.74 22.05
CA GLY A 182 -14.33 -17.01 21.84
C GLY A 182 -13.78 -17.20 20.43
N PRO A 183 -12.46 -17.14 20.24
CA PRO A 183 -11.83 -17.38 18.95
C PRO A 183 -12.25 -18.71 18.33
N LEU A 184 -12.56 -18.69 17.02
CA LEU A 184 -13.19 -19.83 16.32
C LEU A 184 -12.25 -21.01 16.04
N ASP A 185 -10.95 -20.84 16.27
CA ASP A 185 -9.90 -21.86 16.20
C ASP A 185 -9.69 -22.63 17.52
N GLY A 186 -10.39 -22.20 18.58
CA GLY A 186 -10.40 -22.90 19.87
C GLY A 186 -11.05 -24.27 19.81
N TYR A 187 -10.54 -25.19 20.62
CA TYR A 187 -11.04 -26.58 20.75
C TYR A 187 -11.39 -26.92 22.18
N THR A 188 -12.61 -27.44 22.39
CA THR A 188 -13.14 -27.88 23.70
C THR A 188 -13.20 -29.42 23.78
N LYS A 189 -12.56 -30.01 24.78
CA LYS A 189 -12.59 -31.45 25.05
C LYS A 189 -13.27 -31.72 26.37
N VAL A 190 -14.44 -32.38 26.34
CA VAL A 190 -15.19 -32.81 27.51
C VAL A 190 -14.78 -34.23 27.87
N ASN A 191 -14.25 -34.44 29.08
CA ASN A 191 -13.90 -35.75 29.62
C ASN A 191 -14.86 -36.15 30.76
N ARG A 192 -15.92 -36.85 30.39
CA ARG A 192 -16.97 -37.29 31.32
C ARG A 192 -16.46 -38.29 32.36
N LYS A 193 -15.46 -39.13 31.97
CA LYS A 193 -14.86 -40.13 32.88
C LYS A 193 -14.10 -39.46 34.02
N ASN A 194 -13.34 -38.41 33.71
CA ASN A 194 -12.56 -37.71 34.73
C ASN A 194 -13.29 -36.50 35.32
N GLY A 195 -14.49 -36.14 34.83
CA GLY A 195 -15.23 -34.97 35.27
C GLY A 195 -14.51 -33.67 34.93
N SER A 196 -13.90 -33.55 33.76
CA SER A 196 -13.13 -32.38 33.41
C SER A 196 -13.41 -31.87 31.99
N VAL A 197 -13.22 -30.55 31.79
CA VAL A 197 -13.29 -29.87 30.49
C VAL A 197 -11.97 -29.17 30.25
N LYS A 198 -11.37 -29.41 29.09
CA LYS A 198 -10.13 -28.75 28.66
C LYS A 198 -10.41 -27.96 27.39
N MET A 199 -10.01 -26.68 27.39
CA MET A 199 -10.07 -25.77 26.25
C MET A 199 -8.65 -25.40 25.83
N THR A 200 -8.37 -25.43 24.55
CA THR A 200 -7.06 -25.05 23.96
C THR A 200 -7.29 -24.11 22.81
N ILE A 201 -6.52 -23.03 22.77
CA ILE A 201 -6.59 -21.98 21.74
C ILE A 201 -5.16 -21.55 21.47
N ASP A 202 -4.75 -21.53 20.21
CA ASP A 202 -3.38 -21.13 19.86
C ASP A 202 -3.13 -19.65 20.18
N THR A 203 -4.09 -18.79 19.85
CA THR A 203 -4.02 -17.34 20.13
C THR A 203 -5.40 -16.79 20.46
N VAL A 204 -5.51 -16.06 21.57
CA VAL A 204 -6.64 -15.18 21.88
C VAL A 204 -6.20 -13.76 21.58
N PRO A 205 -6.71 -13.12 20.52
CA PRO A 205 -6.34 -11.75 20.17
C PRO A 205 -6.68 -10.74 21.27
N GLU A 206 -5.93 -9.66 21.34
CA GLU A 206 -6.21 -8.50 22.19
C GLU A 206 -7.69 -8.08 22.10
N GLY A 207 -8.31 -7.79 23.23
CA GLY A 207 -9.70 -7.36 23.28
C GLY A 207 -10.73 -8.46 23.02
N GLN A 208 -10.31 -9.73 22.88
CA GLN A 208 -11.22 -10.88 22.78
C GLN A 208 -11.32 -11.64 24.10
N PHE A 209 -12.45 -12.31 24.30
CA PHE A 209 -12.74 -13.08 25.51
C PHE A 209 -12.80 -14.58 25.22
N VAL A 210 -12.68 -15.38 26.29
CA VAL A 210 -13.01 -16.82 26.31
C VAL A 210 -13.95 -17.10 27.46
N GLU A 211 -15.15 -17.54 27.13
CA GLU A 211 -16.22 -17.88 28.07
C GLU A 211 -16.56 -19.35 27.96
N THR A 212 -16.84 -20.00 29.09
CA THR A 212 -17.34 -21.37 29.13
C THR A 212 -18.73 -21.46 29.76
N GLU A 213 -19.62 -22.18 29.11
CA GLU A 213 -20.93 -22.57 29.60
C GLU A 213 -20.90 -24.08 29.90
N MET A 214 -21.13 -24.48 31.14
CA MET A 214 -21.14 -25.89 31.54
C MET A 214 -22.43 -26.25 32.27
N LEU A 215 -22.98 -27.39 31.91
CA LEU A 215 -24.14 -28.01 32.59
C LEU A 215 -23.76 -29.40 33.09
N PHE A 216 -24.10 -29.68 34.34
CA PHE A 216 -23.87 -30.97 34.97
C PHE A 216 -24.90 -31.25 36.07
N PRO A 217 -25.04 -32.52 36.58
CA PRO A 217 -25.99 -32.83 37.63
C PRO A 217 -25.73 -32.04 38.93
N THR A 218 -26.78 -31.62 39.62
CA THR A 218 -26.68 -30.89 40.90
C THR A 218 -26.01 -31.70 42.01
N THR A 219 -26.03 -33.03 41.90
CA THR A 219 -25.33 -33.94 42.83
C THR A 219 -23.80 -33.76 42.84
N VAL A 220 -23.23 -33.16 41.79
CA VAL A 220 -21.79 -32.89 41.70
C VAL A 220 -21.38 -31.74 42.64
N THR A 221 -22.29 -30.78 42.83
CA THR A 221 -22.14 -29.67 43.79
C THR A 221 -23.26 -29.70 44.82
N ALA A 222 -23.37 -30.84 45.52
CA ALA A 222 -24.47 -31.13 46.45
C ALA A 222 -24.51 -30.15 47.64
N ASP A 223 -23.36 -29.64 48.08
CA ASP A 223 -23.21 -28.76 49.23
C ASP A 223 -23.34 -27.27 48.85
N ASN A 224 -23.71 -26.97 47.59
CA ASN A 224 -23.78 -25.59 47.11
C ASN A 224 -25.00 -24.84 47.67
N PRO A 225 -24.83 -23.77 48.47
CA PRO A 225 -25.90 -22.97 49.03
C PRO A 225 -26.61 -22.09 47.99
N LYS A 226 -26.00 -21.85 46.82
CA LYS A 226 -26.57 -21.01 45.75
C LYS A 226 -27.53 -21.84 44.91
N VAL A 227 -28.76 -22.00 45.43
CA VAL A 227 -29.83 -22.76 44.77
C VAL A 227 -30.90 -21.80 44.23
N VAL A 228 -31.30 -22.01 42.98
CA VAL A 228 -32.35 -21.23 42.33
C VAL A 228 -33.49 -22.19 41.91
N ASN A 229 -34.67 -21.97 42.42
CA ASN A 229 -35.87 -22.78 42.11
C ASN A 229 -36.43 -22.45 40.71
N LYS A 230 -35.69 -22.81 39.66
CA LYS A 230 -36.06 -22.61 38.26
C LYS A 230 -35.47 -23.71 37.39
N LYS A 231 -36.20 -24.15 36.37
CA LYS A 231 -35.68 -25.04 35.31
C LYS A 231 -35.04 -24.19 34.22
N ILE A 232 -33.78 -24.44 33.88
CA ILE A 232 -33.05 -23.66 32.87
C ILE A 232 -32.38 -24.54 31.81
N LYS A 233 -32.22 -25.84 32.07
CA LYS A 233 -31.43 -26.73 31.21
C LYS A 233 -31.86 -26.65 29.75
N GLN A 234 -33.17 -26.79 29.47
CA GLN A 234 -33.66 -26.74 28.08
C GLN A 234 -33.39 -25.40 27.43
N LYS A 235 -33.60 -24.28 28.16
CA LYS A 235 -33.33 -22.94 27.68
C LYS A 235 -31.86 -22.74 27.29
N VAL A 236 -30.91 -23.26 28.10
CA VAL A 236 -29.48 -23.20 27.81
C VAL A 236 -29.15 -24.04 26.58
N LEU A 237 -29.69 -25.27 26.50
CA LEU A 237 -29.46 -26.14 25.34
C LEU A 237 -29.96 -25.52 24.02
N ASP A 238 -31.15 -24.90 24.05
CA ASP A 238 -31.72 -24.24 22.87
C ASP A 238 -30.89 -23.02 22.46
N HIS A 239 -30.44 -22.26 23.45
CA HIS A 239 -29.54 -21.09 23.22
C HIS A 239 -28.20 -21.53 22.59
N GLU A 240 -27.53 -22.52 23.18
CA GLU A 240 -26.27 -23.03 22.67
C GLU A 240 -26.43 -23.65 21.27
N LYS A 241 -27.53 -24.37 21.03
CA LYS A 241 -27.83 -24.87 19.69
C LYS A 241 -27.99 -23.73 18.66
N GLN A 242 -28.66 -22.66 19.06
CA GLN A 242 -28.83 -21.50 18.18
C GLN A 242 -27.51 -20.83 17.87
N LEU A 243 -26.65 -20.61 18.87
CA LEU A 243 -25.30 -20.04 18.68
C LEU A 243 -24.45 -20.87 17.71
N VAL A 244 -24.51 -22.20 17.80
CA VAL A 244 -23.82 -23.10 16.86
C VAL A 244 -24.38 -22.97 15.44
N LEU A 245 -25.71 -22.88 15.29
CA LEU A 245 -26.36 -22.69 13.99
C LEU A 245 -25.95 -21.34 13.37
N ASP A 246 -25.97 -20.27 14.16
CA ASP A 246 -25.61 -18.93 13.71
C ASP A 246 -24.11 -18.86 13.33
N ALA A 247 -23.24 -19.48 14.12
CA ALA A 247 -21.81 -19.57 13.80
C ALA A 247 -21.57 -20.34 12.50
N ASN A 248 -22.25 -21.47 12.29
CA ASN A 248 -22.16 -22.26 11.06
C ASN A 248 -22.73 -21.49 9.86
N ALA A 249 -23.88 -20.82 10.01
CA ALA A 249 -24.47 -19.99 8.96
C ALA A 249 -23.52 -18.84 8.56
N SER A 250 -22.85 -18.21 9.54
CA SER A 250 -21.84 -17.19 9.29
C SER A 250 -20.62 -17.72 8.54
N ARG A 251 -20.14 -18.92 8.88
CA ARG A 251 -19.03 -19.60 8.17
C ARG A 251 -19.41 -19.91 6.72
N GLU A 252 -20.60 -20.50 6.52
CA GLU A 252 -21.09 -20.83 5.16
C GLU A 252 -21.31 -19.55 4.33
N ARG A 253 -21.85 -18.47 4.92
CA ARG A 253 -22.00 -17.18 4.26
C ARG A 253 -20.65 -16.61 3.83
N LYS A 254 -19.63 -16.61 4.72
CA LYS A 254 -18.27 -16.16 4.38
C LYS A 254 -17.68 -16.98 3.25
N LYS A 255 -17.81 -18.32 3.31
CA LYS A 255 -17.33 -19.23 2.26
C LYS A 255 -18.04 -18.98 0.92
N TRP A 256 -19.35 -18.79 0.94
CA TRP A 256 -20.17 -18.48 -0.24
C TRP A 256 -19.75 -17.16 -0.89
N ILE A 257 -19.61 -16.07 -0.10
CA ILE A 257 -19.13 -14.78 -0.57
C ILE A 257 -17.75 -14.91 -1.21
N TYR A 258 -16.80 -15.58 -0.52
CA TYR A 258 -15.47 -15.83 -1.06
C TYR A 258 -15.53 -16.55 -2.41
N ASN A 259 -16.28 -17.64 -2.51
CA ASN A 259 -16.39 -18.41 -3.75
C ASN A 259 -16.97 -17.59 -4.89
N ILE A 260 -18.00 -16.77 -4.64
CA ILE A 260 -18.59 -15.88 -5.68
C ILE A 260 -17.56 -14.87 -6.14
N LEU A 261 -16.90 -14.15 -5.22
CA LEU A 261 -15.92 -13.12 -5.56
C LEU A 261 -14.77 -13.71 -6.40
N MET A 262 -14.26 -14.88 -5.99
CA MET A 262 -13.17 -15.54 -6.69
C MET A 262 -13.61 -16.06 -8.07
N THR A 263 -14.77 -16.71 -8.17
CA THR A 263 -15.31 -17.20 -9.44
C THR A 263 -15.54 -16.04 -10.42
N PHE A 264 -16.15 -14.96 -9.96
CA PHE A 264 -16.35 -13.76 -10.77
C PHE A 264 -15.02 -13.18 -11.27
N GLY A 265 -14.02 -13.06 -10.37
CA GLY A 265 -12.69 -12.59 -10.75
C GLY A 265 -12.02 -13.46 -11.82
N TYR A 266 -12.09 -14.79 -11.69
CA TYR A 266 -11.56 -15.70 -12.70
C TYR A 266 -12.29 -15.60 -14.05
N LEU A 267 -13.63 -15.47 -14.04
CA LEU A 267 -14.42 -15.28 -15.26
C LEU A 267 -14.05 -13.97 -15.98
N VAL A 268 -13.86 -12.89 -15.24
CA VAL A 268 -13.43 -11.59 -15.80
C VAL A 268 -12.04 -11.71 -16.43
N VAL A 269 -11.07 -12.28 -15.72
CA VAL A 269 -9.69 -12.48 -16.23
C VAL A 269 -9.71 -13.36 -17.48
N ALA A 270 -10.39 -14.51 -17.42
CA ALA A 270 -10.53 -15.42 -18.58
C ALA A 270 -11.20 -14.71 -19.76
N GLY A 271 -12.29 -13.97 -19.53
CA GLY A 271 -12.99 -13.20 -20.56
C GLY A 271 -12.08 -12.17 -21.23
N ILE A 272 -11.27 -11.43 -20.46
CA ILE A 272 -10.31 -10.47 -21.01
C ILE A 272 -9.28 -11.18 -21.89
N LEU A 273 -8.68 -12.27 -21.40
CA LEU A 273 -7.65 -13.00 -22.14
C LEU A 273 -8.22 -13.63 -23.44
N ILE A 274 -9.38 -14.25 -23.36
CA ILE A 274 -10.08 -14.82 -24.54
C ILE A 274 -10.44 -13.72 -25.53
N ALA A 275 -10.98 -12.59 -25.08
CA ALA A 275 -11.31 -11.46 -25.95
C ALA A 275 -10.08 -10.93 -26.70
N ARG A 276 -8.89 -10.92 -26.05
CA ARG A 276 -7.63 -10.55 -26.71
C ARG A 276 -7.18 -11.57 -27.74
N LEU A 277 -7.30 -12.87 -27.45
CA LEU A 277 -6.96 -13.93 -28.42
C LEU A 277 -7.88 -13.87 -29.64
N ILE A 278 -9.18 -13.62 -29.44
CA ILE A 278 -10.13 -13.45 -30.56
C ILE A 278 -9.80 -12.17 -31.34
N SER A 279 -9.51 -11.07 -30.65
CA SER A 279 -9.19 -9.78 -31.28
C SER A 279 -7.99 -9.89 -32.22
N ILE A 280 -6.89 -10.55 -31.79
CA ILE A 280 -5.68 -10.69 -32.62
C ILE A 280 -5.90 -11.62 -33.84
N LYS A 281 -6.83 -12.60 -33.74
CA LYS A 281 -7.21 -13.44 -34.86
C LYS A 281 -8.06 -12.69 -35.89
N LYS A 282 -8.99 -11.85 -35.42
CA LYS A 282 -9.89 -11.07 -36.30
C LYS A 282 -9.17 -9.87 -36.92
N ASN A 283 -8.28 -9.24 -36.17
CA ASN A 283 -7.53 -8.07 -36.61
C ASN A 283 -6.04 -8.23 -36.21
N PRO A 284 -5.22 -8.87 -37.07
CA PRO A 284 -3.81 -9.14 -36.81
C PRO A 284 -2.93 -7.88 -36.89
N GLY A 285 -3.50 -6.74 -37.31
CA GLY A 285 -2.78 -5.49 -37.59
C GLY A 285 -2.20 -5.45 -39.01
N ASN A 286 -1.86 -4.23 -39.42
CA ASN A 286 -1.23 -3.97 -40.70
C ASN A 286 0.25 -4.40 -40.69
N LYS A 287 0.71 -5.01 -41.75
CA LYS A 287 2.11 -5.38 -41.93
C LYS A 287 2.84 -4.25 -42.64
N HIS A 288 3.97 -3.83 -42.09
CA HIS A 288 4.80 -2.76 -42.62
C HIS A 288 6.22 -3.26 -42.89
N PHE A 289 6.89 -2.59 -43.81
CA PHE A 289 8.30 -2.85 -44.13
C PHE A 289 9.17 -2.32 -43.00
N HIS A 290 10.19 -3.09 -42.59
CA HIS A 290 11.19 -2.67 -41.64
C HIS A 290 12.50 -2.37 -42.39
N PRO A 291 12.93 -1.09 -42.48
CA PRO A 291 14.20 -0.75 -43.10
C PRO A 291 15.37 -1.31 -42.28
N THR A 292 16.52 -1.54 -42.96
CA THR A 292 17.75 -1.90 -42.25
C THR A 292 18.10 -0.79 -41.27
N PRO A 293 18.36 -1.09 -39.98
CA PRO A 293 18.67 -0.07 -38.98
C PRO A 293 19.94 0.69 -39.33
N LEU A 294 19.82 2.01 -39.47
CA LEU A 294 20.95 2.92 -39.59
C LEU A 294 21.66 3.03 -38.24
N TYR A 295 23.01 3.07 -38.25
CA TYR A 295 23.78 3.25 -37.03
C TYR A 295 23.80 4.73 -36.60
N HIS A 296 24.30 5.60 -37.46
CA HIS A 296 24.28 7.05 -37.33
C HIS A 296 23.62 7.69 -38.54
N PHE A 297 23.09 8.91 -38.37
CA PHE A 297 22.53 9.76 -39.41
C PHE A 297 22.98 11.20 -39.11
N PHE A 298 23.53 11.88 -40.09
CA PHE A 298 24.21 13.18 -39.89
C PHE A 298 23.44 14.36 -40.45
N ASP A 299 22.32 14.13 -41.15
CA ASP A 299 21.50 15.22 -41.67
C ASP A 299 20.44 15.64 -40.65
N GLU A 300 20.04 16.94 -40.74
CA GLU A 300 18.94 17.48 -39.93
C GLU A 300 17.63 16.68 -40.24
N PRO A 301 16.87 16.24 -39.24
CA PRO A 301 15.55 15.63 -39.47
C PRO A 301 14.62 16.53 -40.28
N LYS A 302 13.83 15.96 -41.19
CA LYS A 302 12.88 16.70 -42.05
C LYS A 302 11.74 17.38 -41.32
N PHE A 303 11.62 17.12 -40.02
CA PHE A 303 10.53 17.58 -39.14
C PHE A 303 11.03 18.64 -38.17
N LEU A 304 10.09 19.49 -37.72
CA LEU A 304 10.34 20.29 -36.52
C LEU A 304 10.65 19.40 -35.32
N PRO A 305 11.44 19.85 -34.34
CA PRO A 305 11.77 19.10 -33.15
C PRO A 305 10.53 18.51 -32.42
N SER A 306 9.44 19.29 -32.35
CA SER A 306 8.15 18.85 -31.79
C SER A 306 7.56 17.64 -32.52
N MET A 307 7.51 17.68 -33.86
CA MET A 307 6.97 16.58 -34.65
C MET A 307 7.89 15.36 -34.60
N ALA A 308 9.22 15.53 -34.66
CA ALA A 308 10.17 14.44 -34.54
C ALA A 308 9.97 13.67 -33.20
N LYS A 309 9.72 14.39 -32.11
CA LYS A 309 9.39 13.77 -30.82
C LYS A 309 8.02 13.12 -30.80
N VAL A 310 7.00 13.76 -31.36
CA VAL A 310 5.64 13.21 -31.46
C VAL A 310 5.66 11.85 -32.18
N ILE A 311 6.39 11.76 -33.29
CA ILE A 311 6.53 10.51 -34.05
C ILE A 311 7.31 9.47 -33.23
N LEU A 312 8.45 9.85 -32.64
CA LEU A 312 9.30 8.93 -31.86
C LEU A 312 8.59 8.40 -30.60
N ASP A 313 7.91 9.27 -29.87
CA ASP A 313 7.17 8.94 -28.64
C ASP A 313 5.77 8.39 -28.94
N ARG A 314 5.32 8.46 -30.19
CA ARG A 314 3.96 8.04 -30.63
C ARG A 314 2.88 8.76 -29.85
N SER A 315 3.07 10.06 -29.65
CA SER A 315 2.17 10.91 -28.89
C SER A 315 1.03 11.44 -29.77
N ASP A 316 -0.09 11.77 -29.16
CA ASP A 316 -1.22 12.47 -29.79
C ASP A 316 -1.07 13.99 -29.77
N LYS A 317 -0.08 14.48 -29.02
CA LYS A 317 0.20 15.92 -28.85
C LYS A 317 1.66 16.17 -28.48
N ALA A 318 2.15 17.38 -28.77
CA ALA A 318 3.45 17.83 -28.34
C ALA A 318 3.43 18.30 -26.88
N ASP A 319 4.55 18.24 -26.19
CA ASP A 319 4.71 18.69 -24.79
C ASP A 319 5.44 20.03 -24.67
N SER A 320 5.59 20.54 -23.46
CA SER A 320 6.26 21.82 -23.18
C SER A 320 7.76 21.79 -23.52
N LEU A 321 8.40 20.61 -23.48
CA LEU A 321 9.80 20.46 -23.90
C LEU A 321 9.92 20.61 -25.42
N SER A 322 8.95 20.05 -26.16
CA SER A 322 8.83 20.21 -27.60
C SER A 322 8.66 21.69 -28.01
N LEU A 323 7.85 22.45 -27.24
CA LEU A 323 7.69 23.89 -27.47
C LEU A 323 8.99 24.66 -27.27
N THR A 324 9.75 24.31 -26.23
CA THR A 324 11.08 24.92 -25.99
C THR A 324 12.04 24.61 -27.14
N ALA A 325 12.03 23.36 -27.62
CA ALA A 325 12.88 22.96 -28.73
C ALA A 325 12.49 23.67 -30.06
N ASP A 326 11.21 23.85 -30.35
CA ASP A 326 10.74 24.61 -31.49
C ASP A 326 11.14 26.09 -31.39
N LEU A 327 11.09 26.70 -30.19
CA LEU A 327 11.60 28.05 -29.97
C LEU A 327 13.09 28.14 -30.27
N LEU A 328 13.90 27.20 -29.80
CA LEU A 328 15.32 27.14 -30.04
C LEU A 328 15.64 26.91 -31.54
N TYR A 329 14.80 26.15 -32.22
CA TYR A 329 14.86 25.95 -33.65
C TYR A 329 14.65 27.28 -34.41
N GLU A 330 13.65 28.08 -34.01
CA GLU A 330 13.41 29.40 -34.57
C GLU A 330 14.60 30.38 -34.32
N VAL A 331 15.26 30.25 -33.16
CA VAL A 331 16.47 31.03 -32.83
C VAL A 331 17.64 30.59 -33.73
N GLY A 332 17.86 29.29 -33.93
CA GLY A 332 18.88 28.73 -34.81
C GLY A 332 18.71 29.16 -36.27
N LYS A 333 17.46 29.28 -36.72
CA LYS A 333 17.12 29.79 -38.06
C LYS A 333 17.13 31.33 -38.13
N ARG A 334 17.58 32.04 -37.08
CA ARG A 334 17.66 33.51 -36.97
C ARG A 334 16.33 34.22 -37.18
N ARG A 335 15.21 33.57 -36.85
CA ARG A 335 13.87 34.16 -36.90
C ARG A 335 13.43 34.75 -35.56
N MET A 336 14.00 34.23 -34.47
CA MET A 336 13.79 34.73 -33.12
C MET A 336 15.13 34.91 -32.40
N ALA A 337 15.15 35.65 -31.29
CA ALA A 337 16.33 35.80 -30.43
C ALA A 337 15.92 35.68 -28.96
N ILE A 338 16.80 35.10 -28.15
CA ILE A 338 16.65 35.02 -26.70
C ILE A 338 17.80 35.84 -26.09
N ARG A 339 17.50 36.71 -25.13
CA ARG A 339 18.51 37.48 -24.38
C ARG A 339 18.25 37.37 -22.87
N LYS A 340 19.32 37.33 -22.09
CA LYS A 340 19.22 37.45 -20.63
C LYS A 340 19.17 38.93 -20.26
N VAL A 341 18.07 39.37 -19.64
CA VAL A 341 17.85 40.76 -19.21
C VAL A 341 17.69 40.77 -17.69
N LYS A 342 18.69 41.32 -16.97
CA LYS A 342 18.73 41.30 -15.49
C LYS A 342 18.56 39.87 -14.93
N LYS A 343 17.46 39.57 -14.24
CA LYS A 343 17.15 38.27 -13.62
C LYS A 343 16.14 37.42 -14.41
N THR A 344 15.81 37.83 -15.65
CA THR A 344 14.85 37.10 -16.50
C THR A 344 15.42 36.95 -17.93
N TYR A 345 14.68 36.24 -18.78
CA TYR A 345 14.99 36.13 -20.20
C TYR A 345 13.94 36.89 -21.01
N GLU A 346 14.38 37.47 -22.13
CA GLU A 346 13.56 38.14 -23.11
C GLU A 346 13.61 37.37 -24.43
N ILE A 347 12.47 37.14 -25.03
CA ILE A 347 12.29 36.53 -26.34
C ILE A 347 11.88 37.62 -27.30
N THR A 348 12.60 37.79 -28.39
CA THR A 348 12.38 38.83 -29.42
C THR A 348 12.08 38.16 -30.75
N ALA A 349 11.04 38.59 -31.43
CA ALA A 349 10.76 38.21 -32.81
C ALA A 349 11.59 39.07 -33.76
N LEU A 350 12.45 38.44 -34.55
CA LEU A 350 13.23 39.11 -35.62
C LEU A 350 12.44 39.20 -36.92
N VAL A 351 11.56 38.22 -37.14
CA VAL A 351 10.54 38.19 -38.19
C VAL A 351 9.21 37.79 -37.55
N PRO A 352 8.06 38.11 -38.17
CA PRO A 352 6.77 37.66 -37.61
C PRO A 352 6.73 36.14 -37.38
N PRO A 353 6.41 35.67 -36.15
CA PRO A 353 6.40 34.25 -35.87
C PRO A 353 5.33 33.51 -36.68
N THR A 354 5.70 32.40 -37.30
CA THR A 354 4.78 31.51 -37.99
C THR A 354 4.06 30.57 -37.03
N ASN A 355 4.70 30.27 -35.88
CA ASN A 355 4.11 29.47 -34.82
C ASN A 355 3.04 30.28 -34.08
N PRO A 356 1.75 29.83 -34.03
CA PRO A 356 0.65 30.58 -33.42
C PRO A 356 0.86 30.90 -31.95
N PHE A 357 1.47 29.97 -31.20
CA PHE A 357 1.74 30.17 -29.78
C PHE A 357 2.81 31.24 -29.54
N PHE A 358 3.88 31.23 -30.32
CA PHE A 358 4.91 32.30 -30.23
C PHE A 358 4.36 33.65 -30.66
N LYS A 359 3.52 33.66 -31.69
CA LYS A 359 2.79 34.87 -32.10
C LYS A 359 1.94 35.42 -30.97
N PHE A 360 1.15 34.56 -30.32
CA PHE A 360 0.35 34.93 -29.16
C PHE A 360 1.20 35.49 -28.01
N LEU A 361 2.35 34.84 -27.68
CA LEU A 361 3.22 35.33 -26.61
C LEU A 361 3.79 36.75 -26.94
N ILE A 362 4.17 37.01 -28.18
CA ILE A 362 4.77 38.29 -28.61
C ILE A 362 3.72 39.38 -28.70
N GLU A 363 2.58 39.13 -29.33
CA GLU A 363 1.55 40.13 -29.64
C GLU A 363 0.60 40.39 -28.49
N ASN A 364 0.18 39.36 -27.75
CA ASN A 364 -0.87 39.49 -26.71
C ASN A 364 -0.30 39.64 -25.29
N ILE A 365 0.90 39.09 -25.02
CA ILE A 365 1.52 39.16 -23.68
C ILE A 365 2.68 40.15 -23.69
N GLY A 366 3.42 40.23 -24.79
CA GLY A 366 4.52 41.14 -25.01
C GLY A 366 4.09 42.51 -25.50
N ASP A 367 5.03 43.19 -26.18
CA ASP A 367 4.84 44.52 -26.75
C ASP A 367 4.65 44.53 -28.30
N GLY A 368 4.38 43.36 -28.88
CA GLY A 368 4.27 43.16 -30.33
C GLY A 368 5.60 42.84 -31.03
N LYS A 369 6.73 42.99 -30.36
CA LYS A 369 8.06 42.65 -30.87
C LYS A 369 8.83 41.70 -29.96
N ARG A 370 8.61 41.79 -28.65
CA ARG A 370 9.31 41.00 -27.61
C ARG A 370 8.42 40.73 -26.42
N VAL A 371 8.80 39.70 -25.66
CA VAL A 371 8.14 39.29 -24.41
C VAL A 371 9.17 38.78 -23.42
N THR A 372 9.02 39.10 -22.13
CA THR A 372 9.88 38.56 -21.06
C THR A 372 9.22 37.36 -20.39
N LEU A 373 10.04 36.41 -19.89
CA LEU A 373 9.50 35.28 -19.12
C LEU A 373 8.77 35.75 -17.83
N LYS A 374 9.12 36.95 -17.32
CA LYS A 374 8.39 37.56 -16.20
C LYS A 374 6.97 37.95 -16.60
N GLN A 375 6.77 38.56 -17.79
CA GLN A 375 5.43 38.88 -18.31
C GLN A 375 4.61 37.62 -18.54
N ILE A 376 5.18 36.58 -19.17
CA ILE A 376 4.54 35.30 -19.38
C ILE A 376 4.11 34.67 -18.03
N LYS A 377 5.01 34.63 -17.05
CA LYS A 377 4.74 34.10 -15.70
C LYS A 377 3.64 34.87 -14.97
N THR A 378 3.63 36.22 -15.13
CA THR A 378 2.61 37.08 -14.52
C THR A 378 1.25 36.84 -15.17
N ALA A 379 1.17 36.76 -16.48
CA ALA A 379 -0.03 36.45 -17.23
C ALA A 379 -0.56 35.04 -16.88
N ALA A 380 0.31 34.03 -16.79
CA ALA A 380 -0.07 32.66 -16.39
C ALA A 380 -0.59 32.57 -14.94
N LYS A 381 -0.15 33.45 -14.04
CA LYS A 381 -0.65 33.53 -12.64
C LYS A 381 -1.88 34.40 -12.47
N GLY A 382 -2.21 35.26 -13.48
CA GLY A 382 -3.33 36.19 -13.42
C GLY A 382 -4.70 35.55 -13.31
N TYR A 383 -5.70 36.37 -12.88
CA TYR A 383 -7.08 35.90 -12.68
C TYR A 383 -7.78 35.62 -14.02
N HIS A 384 -8.27 34.40 -14.16
CA HIS A 384 -9.21 33.80 -15.13
C HIS A 384 -8.98 33.99 -16.65
N THR A 385 -8.87 35.18 -17.25
CA THR A 385 -8.81 35.33 -18.72
C THR A 385 -7.42 35.01 -19.29
N ALA A 386 -6.39 35.74 -18.91
CA ALA A 386 -5.04 35.54 -19.49
C ALA A 386 -4.42 34.17 -19.21
N LYS A 387 -4.75 33.56 -18.06
CA LYS A 387 -4.35 32.19 -17.73
C LYS A 387 -5.01 31.17 -18.65
N ASN A 388 -6.30 31.28 -18.85
CA ASN A 388 -7.06 30.39 -19.71
C ASN A 388 -6.60 30.52 -21.16
N ASP A 389 -6.29 31.75 -21.61
CA ASP A 389 -5.79 32.00 -22.96
C ASP A 389 -4.44 31.32 -23.19
N ILE A 390 -3.47 31.40 -22.26
CA ILE A 390 -2.18 30.72 -22.38
C ILE A 390 -2.37 29.20 -22.45
N VAL A 391 -3.20 28.62 -21.58
CA VAL A 391 -3.47 27.17 -21.55
C VAL A 391 -4.14 26.73 -22.84
N GLN A 392 -5.14 27.47 -23.29
CA GLN A 392 -5.88 27.16 -24.51
C GLN A 392 -4.99 27.27 -25.76
N GLN A 393 -4.18 28.32 -25.87
CA GLN A 393 -3.22 28.50 -26.97
C GLN A 393 -2.14 27.42 -26.97
N PHE A 394 -1.63 27.04 -25.78
CA PHE A 394 -0.70 25.91 -25.65
C PHE A 394 -1.34 24.59 -26.07
N GLU A 395 -2.56 24.30 -25.64
CA GLU A 395 -3.27 23.08 -26.02
C GLU A 395 -3.57 23.03 -27.52
N SER A 396 -3.94 24.17 -28.13
CA SER A 396 -4.11 24.29 -29.58
C SER A 396 -2.79 23.99 -30.31
N TRP A 397 -1.72 24.70 -29.94
CA TRP A 397 -0.41 24.45 -30.53
C TRP A 397 0.04 23.00 -30.34
N SER A 398 -0.16 22.44 -29.16
CA SER A 398 0.26 21.08 -28.80
C SER A 398 -0.39 20.01 -29.68
N LYS A 399 -1.65 20.23 -30.09
CA LYS A 399 -2.39 19.37 -31.05
C LYS A 399 -1.93 19.66 -32.49
N ASP A 400 -1.80 20.93 -32.85
CA ASP A 400 -1.39 21.35 -34.19
C ASP A 400 0.03 20.89 -34.54
N ALA A 401 0.95 20.91 -33.57
CA ALA A 401 2.31 20.37 -33.72
C ALA A 401 2.36 18.87 -33.97
N ALA A 402 1.28 18.15 -33.64
CA ALA A 402 1.12 16.72 -33.91
C ALA A 402 0.27 16.44 -35.17
N ASN A 403 -0.18 17.46 -35.87
CA ASN A 403 -1.03 17.33 -37.06
C ASN A 403 -0.25 16.70 -38.22
N GLY A 404 -0.85 15.76 -38.95
CA GLY A 404 -0.20 14.99 -40.01
C GLY A 404 0.63 13.80 -39.53
N ARG A 405 0.69 13.52 -38.21
CA ARG A 405 1.38 12.33 -37.65
C ARG A 405 0.81 11.01 -38.16
N GLU A 406 -0.45 10.98 -38.58
CA GLU A 406 -1.13 9.79 -39.14
C GLU A 406 -0.51 9.31 -40.45
N LYS A 407 0.30 10.13 -41.14
CA LYS A 407 1.11 9.70 -42.28
C LYS A 407 2.25 8.76 -41.85
N TYR A 408 2.71 8.88 -40.62
CA TYR A 408 3.88 8.20 -40.07
C TYR A 408 3.51 7.16 -38.99
N LEU A 409 2.36 7.35 -38.32
CA LEU A 409 1.87 6.46 -37.27
C LEU A 409 0.66 5.66 -37.74
N ASP A 410 0.74 4.34 -37.63
CA ASP A 410 -0.42 3.47 -37.85
C ASP A 410 -1.26 3.43 -36.56
N LEU A 411 -2.33 4.22 -36.57
CA LEU A 411 -3.22 4.37 -35.40
C LEU A 411 -3.96 3.07 -35.06
N GLU A 412 -4.23 2.20 -36.05
CA GLU A 412 -4.86 0.92 -35.81
C GLU A 412 -3.91 -0.05 -35.11
N ASN A 413 -2.69 -0.18 -35.60
CA ASN A 413 -1.63 -0.94 -34.97
C ASN A 413 -1.34 -0.46 -33.55
N MET A 414 -1.28 0.86 -33.35
CA MET A 414 -1.12 1.47 -32.02
C MET A 414 -2.26 1.06 -31.07
N ARG A 415 -3.52 1.15 -31.54
CA ARG A 415 -4.69 0.75 -30.75
C ARG A 415 -4.65 -0.72 -30.34
N ILE A 416 -4.21 -1.59 -31.25
CA ILE A 416 -4.05 -3.02 -30.95
C ILE A 416 -3.01 -3.21 -29.84
N VAL A 417 -1.81 -2.62 -29.98
CA VAL A 417 -0.74 -2.73 -28.98
C VAL A 417 -1.15 -2.12 -27.63
N ASP A 418 -1.85 -1.00 -27.63
CA ASP A 418 -2.34 -0.35 -26.41
C ASP A 418 -3.41 -1.20 -25.69
N ASN A 419 -4.24 -1.90 -26.43
CA ASN A 419 -5.16 -2.88 -25.87
C ASN A 419 -4.43 -4.03 -25.14
N PHE A 420 -3.31 -4.53 -25.69
CA PHE A 420 -2.46 -5.52 -25.02
C PHE A 420 -1.73 -4.93 -23.81
N ARG A 421 -1.30 -3.67 -23.92
CA ARG A 421 -0.71 -2.94 -22.79
C ARG A 421 -1.70 -2.78 -21.64
N LEU A 422 -2.93 -2.40 -21.94
CA LEU A 422 -4.01 -2.30 -20.96
C LEU A 422 -4.26 -3.66 -20.30
N THR A 423 -4.31 -4.73 -21.07
CA THR A 423 -4.48 -6.11 -20.55
C THR A 423 -3.33 -6.50 -19.61
N ALA A 424 -2.07 -6.18 -19.97
CA ALA A 424 -0.88 -6.46 -19.15
C ALA A 424 -0.83 -5.66 -17.83
N VAL A 425 -1.68 -4.64 -17.67
CA VAL A 425 -1.85 -3.90 -16.41
C VAL A 425 -3.09 -4.37 -15.66
N VAL A 426 -4.23 -4.46 -16.33
CA VAL A 426 -5.52 -4.78 -15.70
C VAL A 426 -5.56 -6.20 -15.15
N VAL A 427 -5.03 -7.19 -15.88
CA VAL A 427 -5.05 -8.59 -15.42
C VAL A 427 -4.25 -8.77 -14.12
N PRO A 428 -2.97 -8.33 -13.99
CA PRO A 428 -2.25 -8.41 -12.73
C PRO A 428 -2.92 -7.64 -11.60
N SER A 429 -3.57 -6.50 -11.90
CA SER A 429 -4.28 -5.70 -10.88
C SER A 429 -5.49 -6.45 -10.31
N ILE A 430 -6.27 -7.12 -11.16
CA ILE A 430 -7.39 -7.96 -10.72
C ILE A 430 -6.88 -9.15 -9.90
N LEU A 431 -5.82 -9.82 -10.34
CA LEU A 431 -5.22 -10.95 -9.62
C LEU A 431 -4.68 -10.52 -8.25
N PHE A 432 -4.08 -9.33 -8.16
CA PHE A 432 -3.61 -8.78 -6.90
C PHE A 432 -4.79 -8.49 -5.93
N LEU A 433 -5.89 -7.91 -6.43
CA LEU A 433 -7.10 -7.72 -5.63
C LEU A 433 -7.66 -9.05 -5.13
N MET A 434 -7.71 -10.07 -6.00
CA MET A 434 -8.14 -11.42 -5.61
C MET A 434 -7.21 -12.05 -4.57
N PHE A 435 -5.90 -11.78 -4.63
CA PHE A 435 -4.93 -12.21 -3.64
C PHE A 435 -5.20 -11.57 -2.26
N ILE A 436 -5.50 -10.27 -2.23
CA ILE A 436 -5.90 -9.57 -1.00
C ILE A 436 -7.19 -10.18 -0.42
N ILE A 437 -8.19 -10.43 -1.27
CA ILE A 437 -9.44 -11.09 -0.84
C ILE A 437 -9.13 -12.46 -0.22
N ALA A 438 -8.29 -13.28 -0.86
CA ALA A 438 -7.90 -14.58 -0.33
C ALA A 438 -7.19 -14.47 1.03
N ALA A 439 -6.33 -13.46 1.22
CA ALA A 439 -5.67 -13.17 2.49
C ALA A 439 -6.67 -12.83 3.60
N ILE A 440 -7.63 -11.93 3.34
CA ILE A 440 -8.69 -11.54 4.29
C ILE A 440 -9.51 -12.75 4.74
N PHE A 441 -9.75 -13.71 3.84
CA PHE A 441 -10.48 -14.94 4.15
C PHE A 441 -9.58 -16.07 4.70
N GLY A 442 -8.34 -15.78 5.11
CA GLY A 442 -7.42 -16.73 5.77
C GLY A 442 -7.06 -17.93 4.90
N LYS A 443 -6.92 -17.75 3.57
CA LYS A 443 -6.59 -18.84 2.64
C LYS A 443 -5.09 -19.03 2.52
N LYS A 444 -4.66 -20.24 2.13
CA LYS A 444 -3.24 -20.54 1.85
C LYS A 444 -2.79 -19.74 0.61
N LEU A 445 -1.92 -18.75 0.82
CA LEU A 445 -1.57 -17.75 -0.20
C LEU A 445 -0.47 -18.22 -1.17
N LEU A 446 0.40 -19.14 -0.76
CA LEU A 446 1.58 -19.52 -1.53
C LEU A 446 1.24 -20.07 -2.91
N VAL A 447 0.35 -21.06 -2.99
CA VAL A 447 -0.04 -21.68 -4.28
C VAL A 447 -0.81 -20.68 -5.15
N LEU A 448 -1.74 -19.91 -4.55
CA LEU A 448 -2.49 -18.87 -5.26
C LEU A 448 -1.54 -17.79 -5.83
N GLY A 449 -0.57 -17.35 -5.04
CA GLY A 449 0.42 -16.38 -5.47
C GLY A 449 1.23 -16.85 -6.66
N ILE A 450 1.71 -18.10 -6.65
CA ILE A 450 2.45 -18.69 -7.78
C ILE A 450 1.58 -18.70 -9.06
N VAL A 451 0.34 -19.17 -8.97
CA VAL A 451 -0.59 -19.21 -10.12
C VAL A 451 -0.83 -17.79 -10.67
N TYR A 452 -1.03 -16.81 -9.80
CA TYR A 452 -1.28 -15.43 -10.22
C TYR A 452 -0.07 -14.79 -10.89
N VAL A 453 1.13 -15.06 -10.39
CA VAL A 453 2.38 -14.61 -11.03
C VAL A 453 2.52 -15.22 -12.43
N ILE A 454 2.22 -16.51 -12.60
CA ILE A 454 2.25 -17.17 -13.92
C ILE A 454 1.28 -16.49 -14.89
N ILE A 455 0.02 -16.24 -14.48
CA ILE A 455 -0.98 -15.59 -15.35
C ILE A 455 -0.56 -14.15 -15.68
N ALA A 456 -0.01 -13.42 -14.72
CA ALA A 456 0.53 -12.08 -14.95
C ALA A 456 1.67 -12.11 -15.98
N ILE A 457 2.62 -13.03 -15.86
CA ILE A 457 3.71 -13.21 -16.82
C ILE A 457 3.14 -13.53 -18.22
N LEU A 458 2.16 -14.40 -18.33
CA LEU A 458 1.51 -14.71 -19.60
C LEU A 458 0.90 -13.46 -20.27
N SER A 459 0.27 -12.57 -19.50
CA SER A 459 -0.27 -11.32 -20.03
C SER A 459 0.82 -10.38 -20.57
N TRP A 460 2.00 -10.36 -19.95
CA TRP A 460 3.17 -9.63 -20.41
C TRP A 460 3.82 -10.27 -21.66
N ILE A 461 3.87 -11.59 -21.71
CA ILE A 461 4.34 -12.31 -22.90
C ILE A 461 3.44 -12.00 -24.11
N MET A 462 2.11 -11.94 -23.91
CA MET A 462 1.17 -11.55 -24.97
C MET A 462 1.45 -10.13 -25.48
N LEU A 463 1.71 -9.16 -24.59
CA LEU A 463 2.10 -7.81 -24.97
C LEU A 463 3.44 -7.79 -25.72
N TRP A 464 4.42 -8.56 -25.27
CA TRP A 464 5.73 -8.64 -25.92
C TRP A 464 5.63 -9.23 -27.33
N MET A 465 4.83 -10.29 -27.51
CA MET A 465 4.57 -10.89 -28.83
C MET A 465 3.84 -9.91 -29.75
N ALA A 466 2.84 -9.15 -29.23
CA ALA A 466 2.14 -8.13 -30.00
C ALA A 466 3.11 -7.04 -30.48
N LYS A 467 3.98 -6.54 -29.60
CA LYS A 467 5.00 -5.53 -29.95
C LYS A 467 6.06 -6.00 -30.94
N ARG A 468 6.34 -7.31 -30.99
CA ARG A 468 7.29 -7.87 -31.98
C ARG A 468 6.67 -8.04 -33.37
N LYS A 469 5.36 -8.29 -33.43
CA LYS A 469 4.67 -8.58 -34.70
C LYS A 469 4.03 -7.35 -35.34
N ILE A 470 3.72 -6.34 -34.52
CA ILE A 470 2.93 -5.18 -34.93
C ILE A 470 3.77 -3.93 -34.67
N THR A 471 4.19 -3.25 -35.75
CA THR A 471 4.83 -1.95 -35.65
C THR A 471 3.78 -0.84 -35.52
N PRO A 472 4.04 0.21 -34.73
CA PRO A 472 3.17 1.37 -34.62
C PRO A 472 3.36 2.40 -35.74
N TYR A 473 4.20 2.13 -36.74
CA TYR A 473 4.57 3.05 -37.80
C TYR A 473 4.05 2.57 -39.14
N THR A 474 3.69 3.47 -40.04
CA THR A 474 3.45 3.18 -41.46
C THR A 474 4.78 2.89 -42.17
N ASP A 475 4.78 2.46 -43.41
CA ASP A 475 6.02 2.21 -44.20
C ASP A 475 6.89 3.49 -44.27
N LEU A 476 6.25 4.65 -44.50
CA LEU A 476 6.94 5.95 -44.48
C LEU A 476 7.45 6.26 -43.08
N GLY A 477 6.64 5.97 -42.05
CA GLY A 477 7.01 6.17 -40.65
C GLY A 477 8.20 5.31 -40.23
N GLU A 478 8.32 4.09 -40.70
CA GLU A 478 9.47 3.21 -40.39
C GLU A 478 10.78 3.79 -40.97
N GLN A 479 10.75 4.37 -42.18
CA GLN A 479 11.91 5.01 -42.79
C GLN A 479 12.33 6.23 -41.97
N GLU A 480 11.41 7.17 -41.74
CA GLU A 480 11.72 8.42 -41.04
C GLU A 480 12.12 8.18 -39.58
N VAL A 481 11.50 7.23 -38.89
CA VAL A 481 11.87 6.88 -37.51
C VAL A 481 13.24 6.21 -37.44
N ASN A 482 13.64 5.45 -38.48
CA ASN A 482 14.98 4.89 -38.58
C ASN A 482 16.03 6.01 -38.64
N GLU A 483 15.80 7.04 -39.47
CA GLU A 483 16.65 8.22 -39.56
C GLU A 483 16.68 9.01 -38.24
N ILE A 484 15.51 9.31 -37.63
CA ILE A 484 15.42 10.03 -36.36
C ILE A 484 16.13 9.27 -35.23
N LYS A 485 15.99 7.95 -35.16
CA LYS A 485 16.66 7.13 -34.14
C LYS A 485 18.18 7.12 -34.34
N ALA A 486 18.63 7.03 -35.59
CA ALA A 486 20.04 7.07 -35.93
C ALA A 486 20.66 8.46 -35.66
N PHE A 487 19.93 9.54 -35.95
CA PHE A 487 20.29 10.89 -35.60
C PHE A 487 20.36 11.11 -34.07
N LYS A 488 19.35 10.64 -33.32
CA LYS A 488 19.39 10.66 -31.84
C LYS A 488 20.57 9.89 -31.27
N ARG A 489 20.92 8.74 -31.88
CA ARG A 489 22.08 7.94 -31.47
C ARG A 489 23.37 8.70 -31.76
N MET A 490 23.50 9.29 -32.94
CA MET A 490 24.63 10.14 -33.29
C MET A 490 24.83 11.25 -32.25
N LEU A 491 23.77 11.96 -31.86
CA LEU A 491 23.85 12.98 -30.81
C LEU A 491 24.21 12.39 -29.42
N SER A 492 23.85 11.14 -29.15
CA SER A 492 24.17 10.49 -27.89
C SER A 492 25.59 9.97 -27.81
N ASP A 493 26.16 9.58 -28.94
CA ASP A 493 27.50 8.97 -29.08
C ASP A 493 28.55 10.03 -29.50
N ILE A 494 28.24 11.30 -29.34
CA ILE A 494 29.05 12.43 -29.84
C ILE A 494 30.47 12.46 -29.28
N ASP A 495 30.68 11.95 -28.06
CA ASP A 495 32.01 11.88 -27.45
C ASP A 495 32.93 10.90 -28.22
N ASP A 496 32.36 9.93 -28.96
CA ASP A 496 33.06 8.90 -29.73
C ASP A 496 33.21 9.25 -31.21
N ILE A 497 32.57 10.33 -31.66
CA ILE A 497 32.57 10.77 -33.06
C ILE A 497 33.66 11.83 -33.26
N LYS A 498 34.52 11.65 -34.29
CA LYS A 498 35.48 12.68 -34.68
C LYS A 498 34.69 13.89 -35.20
N MET A 499 34.77 15.02 -34.50
CA MET A 499 34.04 16.26 -34.86
C MET A 499 34.35 16.75 -36.28
N ALA A 500 35.51 16.41 -36.85
CA ALA A 500 35.83 16.69 -38.25
C ALA A 500 34.90 15.98 -39.26
N GLU A 501 34.21 14.92 -38.83
CA GLU A 501 33.26 14.17 -39.66
C GLU A 501 31.85 14.77 -39.62
N VAL A 502 31.56 15.68 -38.66
CA VAL A 502 30.20 16.19 -38.39
C VAL A 502 30.00 17.63 -38.87
N GLY A 503 31.05 18.31 -39.38
CA GLY A 503 30.92 19.61 -39.99
C GLY A 503 31.05 20.81 -39.06
N ASP A 504 30.77 22.01 -39.58
CA ASP A 504 30.96 23.30 -38.93
C ASP A 504 30.02 23.56 -37.75
N LEU A 505 30.42 24.49 -36.88
CA LEU A 505 29.61 24.91 -35.70
C LEU A 505 28.17 25.34 -36.07
N ILE A 506 27.95 25.85 -37.29
CA ILE A 506 26.63 26.25 -37.80
C ILE A 506 25.67 25.07 -37.89
N LEU A 507 26.15 23.86 -38.21
CA LEU A 507 25.31 22.63 -38.19
C LEU A 507 24.85 22.29 -36.77
N TRP A 508 25.68 22.54 -35.78
CA TRP A 508 25.33 22.30 -34.39
C TRP A 508 24.23 23.21 -33.86
N GLU A 509 24.12 24.44 -34.39
CA GLU A 509 22.99 25.33 -34.08
C GLU A 509 21.65 24.73 -34.52
N GLN A 510 21.65 23.95 -35.61
CA GLN A 510 20.46 23.25 -36.11
C GLN A 510 20.18 21.94 -35.35
N PHE A 511 21.21 21.28 -34.82
CA PHE A 511 21.08 20.01 -34.09
C PHE A 511 20.69 20.18 -32.63
N LEU A 512 21.11 21.27 -31.98
CA LEU A 512 20.84 21.51 -30.55
C LEU A 512 19.37 21.48 -30.17
N PRO A 513 18.41 22.02 -30.93
CA PRO A 513 16.98 21.90 -30.64
C PRO A 513 16.49 20.45 -30.54
N TYR A 514 17.03 19.60 -31.43
CA TYR A 514 16.74 18.17 -31.41
C TYR A 514 17.40 17.47 -30.22
N ALA A 515 18.64 17.87 -29.87
CA ALA A 515 19.30 17.34 -28.68
C ALA A 515 18.48 17.61 -27.38
N VAL A 516 17.85 18.80 -27.31
CA VAL A 516 16.95 19.17 -26.22
C VAL A 516 15.74 18.25 -26.19
N VAL A 517 15.02 18.12 -27.29
CA VAL A 517 13.78 17.36 -27.34
C VAL A 517 14.02 15.87 -27.15
N PHE A 518 15.20 15.36 -27.50
CA PHE A 518 15.60 13.97 -27.30
C PHE A 518 16.25 13.71 -25.93
N GLY A 519 16.49 14.75 -25.12
CA GLY A 519 17.06 14.64 -23.78
C GLY A 519 18.55 14.27 -23.76
N VAL A 520 19.30 14.69 -24.79
CA VAL A 520 20.75 14.44 -24.93
C VAL A 520 21.58 15.73 -25.01
N SER A 521 20.97 16.89 -24.74
CA SER A 521 21.58 18.20 -24.84
C SER A 521 22.85 18.37 -24.01
N ASP A 522 22.90 17.80 -22.79
CA ASP A 522 24.05 17.91 -21.89
C ASP A 522 25.33 17.28 -22.50
N LYS A 523 25.17 16.13 -23.17
CA LYS A 523 26.29 15.46 -23.86
C LYS A 523 26.80 16.30 -25.03
N VAL A 524 25.87 16.77 -25.85
CA VAL A 524 26.21 17.62 -27.01
C VAL A 524 26.95 18.91 -26.58
N ILE A 525 26.43 19.59 -25.55
CA ILE A 525 27.04 20.80 -25.02
C ILE A 525 28.45 20.55 -24.49
N LYS A 526 28.64 19.42 -23.78
CA LYS A 526 29.96 19.03 -23.27
C LYS A 526 30.95 18.79 -24.40
N ALA A 527 30.55 18.10 -25.45
CA ALA A 527 31.39 17.83 -26.61
C ALA A 527 31.75 19.13 -27.37
N LEU A 528 30.80 20.06 -27.55
CA LEU A 528 31.05 21.37 -28.17
C LEU A 528 32.07 22.20 -27.39
N LYS A 529 32.03 22.18 -26.06
CA LYS A 529 33.00 22.89 -25.19
C LYS A 529 34.42 22.39 -25.36
N VAL A 530 34.60 21.11 -25.67
CA VAL A 530 35.92 20.50 -25.84
C VAL A 530 36.49 20.76 -27.23
N ASN A 531 35.64 20.84 -28.26
CA ASN A 531 36.06 20.80 -29.64
C ASN A 531 36.09 22.17 -30.35
N PHE A 532 35.45 23.21 -29.77
CA PHE A 532 35.42 24.56 -30.37
C PHE A 532 36.07 25.59 -29.45
N THR A 533 36.72 26.59 -30.04
CA THR A 533 37.32 27.72 -29.30
C THR A 533 36.26 28.67 -28.76
N THR A 534 36.64 29.48 -27.75
CA THR A 534 35.72 30.47 -27.16
C THR A 534 35.26 31.51 -28.17
N GLU A 535 36.12 31.86 -29.15
CA GLU A 535 35.79 32.80 -30.21
C GLU A 535 34.74 32.23 -31.17
N GLN A 536 34.94 31.01 -31.66
CA GLN A 536 33.97 30.31 -32.50
C GLN A 536 32.61 30.15 -31.79
N ILE A 537 32.62 29.87 -30.51
CA ILE A 537 31.42 29.72 -29.68
C ILE A 537 30.65 31.04 -29.55
N ASN A 538 31.37 32.17 -29.39
CA ASN A 538 30.76 33.50 -29.24
C ASN A 538 30.11 34.02 -30.52
N ASP A 539 30.52 33.54 -31.69
CA ASP A 539 29.94 33.91 -32.99
C ASP A 539 28.60 33.15 -33.25
N SER A 540 28.32 32.12 -32.48
CA SER A 540 27.06 31.37 -32.58
C SER A 540 25.90 32.08 -31.91
N MET A 541 24.71 32.02 -32.51
CA MET A 541 23.49 32.62 -31.94
C MET A 541 22.92 31.81 -30.78
N ILE A 542 23.13 30.50 -30.73
CA ILE A 542 22.55 29.58 -29.75
C ILE A 542 23.61 29.08 -28.78
N VAL A 543 24.79 28.71 -29.26
CA VAL A 543 25.83 28.05 -28.45
C VAL A 543 26.28 28.88 -27.25
N PRO A 544 26.41 30.25 -27.31
CA PRO A 544 26.72 31.05 -26.12
C PRO A 544 25.70 30.88 -24.97
N TYR A 545 24.44 30.68 -25.30
CA TYR A 545 23.39 30.46 -24.29
C TYR A 545 23.49 29.10 -23.60
N TYR A 546 24.05 28.11 -24.28
CA TYR A 546 24.30 26.78 -23.73
C TYR A 546 25.63 26.70 -22.98
N ILE A 547 26.66 27.40 -23.46
CA ILE A 547 28.04 27.27 -22.95
C ILE A 547 28.40 28.35 -21.93
N GLY A 548 27.92 29.59 -22.13
CA GLY A 548 28.25 30.75 -21.28
C GLY A 548 27.54 30.77 -19.93
N ALA A 549 26.47 30.02 -19.76
CA ALA A 549 25.79 29.87 -18.50
C ALA A 549 25.86 28.40 -18.09
N THR A 550 26.59 28.09 -17.04
CA THR A 550 26.63 26.79 -16.37
C THR A 550 25.24 26.28 -15.97
N SER A 551 24.16 26.86 -16.47
CA SER A 551 22.78 26.70 -16.03
C SER A 551 21.72 26.95 -17.11
N PHE A 552 22.01 27.00 -18.41
CA PHE A 552 21.00 27.36 -19.39
C PHE A 552 20.03 26.21 -19.72
N LEU A 553 20.53 24.99 -19.81
CA LEU A 553 19.74 23.76 -19.99
C LEU A 553 20.15 22.72 -18.95
N GLY A 554 19.20 22.02 -18.41
CA GLY A 554 19.42 20.90 -17.50
C GLY A 554 19.65 21.26 -16.03
N SER A 555 19.84 22.54 -15.66
CA SER A 555 19.86 22.95 -14.25
C SER A 555 18.48 23.50 -13.84
N LYS A 556 18.16 23.38 -12.54
CA LYS A 556 16.91 23.92 -11.95
C LYS A 556 16.69 25.43 -12.22
N ASN A 557 17.70 26.16 -12.74
CA ASN A 557 17.70 27.59 -13.00
C ASN A 557 17.98 27.97 -14.48
N GLY A 558 17.98 26.99 -15.43
CA GLY A 558 18.21 27.24 -16.85
C GLY A 558 17.01 27.86 -17.57
N PHE A 559 17.23 28.32 -18.82
CA PHE A 559 16.18 28.88 -19.65
C PHE A 559 15.01 27.93 -19.86
N GLU A 560 15.29 26.66 -20.14
CA GLU A 560 14.27 25.59 -20.30
C GLU A 560 13.35 25.53 -19.08
N SER A 561 13.92 25.38 -17.89
CA SER A 561 13.15 25.32 -16.64
C SER A 561 12.39 26.62 -16.37
N ALA A 562 13.02 27.76 -16.69
CA ALA A 562 12.41 29.08 -16.52
C ALA A 562 11.25 29.30 -17.50
N PHE A 563 11.38 28.86 -18.75
CA PHE A 563 10.36 28.98 -19.78
C PHE A 563 9.19 28.07 -19.49
N ILE A 564 9.46 26.78 -19.26
CA ILE A 564 8.43 25.80 -18.83
C ILE A 564 7.74 26.26 -17.54
N GLY A 565 8.51 26.73 -16.55
CA GLY A 565 7.97 27.26 -15.30
C GLY A 565 7.17 28.55 -15.46
N ALA A 566 7.45 29.36 -16.48
CA ALA A 566 6.68 30.57 -16.78
C ALA A 566 5.32 30.24 -17.40
N ILE A 567 5.28 29.37 -18.40
CA ILE A 567 4.04 28.94 -19.05
C ILE A 567 3.16 28.06 -18.15
N SER A 568 3.78 27.28 -17.23
CA SER A 568 3.08 26.38 -16.30
C SER A 568 2.67 27.04 -14.97
N ALA A 569 3.02 28.32 -14.76
CA ALA A 569 2.85 28.99 -13.45
C ALA A 569 1.38 29.09 -12.99
N GLY A 570 0.43 28.92 -13.89
CA GLY A 570 -1.00 28.90 -13.62
C GLY A 570 -1.60 27.52 -13.28
N GLY A 571 -0.82 26.44 -13.28
CA GLY A 571 -1.25 25.09 -12.87
C GLY A 571 -2.02 24.27 -13.92
N GLY A 572 -2.09 24.75 -15.19
CA GLY A 572 -2.82 24.05 -16.28
C GLY A 572 -1.95 23.20 -17.22
N ILE A 573 -0.64 23.37 -17.20
CA ILE A 573 0.29 22.79 -18.21
C ILE A 573 1.28 21.80 -17.58
N ALA A 574 1.23 21.56 -16.28
CA ALA A 574 2.12 20.61 -15.60
C ALA A 574 1.62 19.17 -15.71
N GLY A 575 2.51 18.25 -16.02
CA GLY A 575 2.29 16.83 -15.88
C GLY A 575 1.89 16.49 -14.44
N SER A 576 0.74 15.87 -14.26
CA SER A 576 0.03 15.62 -13.02
C SER A 576 0.86 14.91 -11.93
N SER A 577 0.92 15.50 -10.74
CA SER A 577 1.06 14.78 -9.47
C SER A 577 -0.17 15.13 -8.62
N SER A 578 -1.09 14.18 -8.45
CA SER A 578 -2.25 14.31 -7.58
C SER A 578 -2.06 13.49 -6.32
N SER A 579 -2.18 14.14 -5.17
CA SER A 579 -2.34 13.53 -3.85
C SER A 579 -3.82 13.44 -3.51
N VAL A 580 -4.29 12.26 -3.07
CA VAL A 580 -5.65 12.06 -2.55
C VAL A 580 -5.56 11.45 -1.16
N SER A 581 -6.23 12.09 -0.20
CA SER A 581 -6.42 11.62 1.17
C SER A 581 -7.65 10.73 1.27
N GLY A 582 -7.53 9.57 1.95
CA GLY A 582 -8.61 8.63 2.19
C GLY A 582 -9.12 8.68 3.63
N GLY A 583 -10.41 8.53 3.81
CA GLY A 583 -11.13 8.48 5.08
C GLY A 583 -11.33 7.05 5.58
N SER A 584 -11.38 6.91 6.91
CA SER A 584 -11.51 5.67 7.67
C SER A 584 -12.97 5.26 7.88
N GLY A 585 -13.25 3.93 7.90
CA GLY A 585 -14.52 3.34 8.32
C GLY A 585 -14.28 2.14 9.23
N GLY A 586 -14.88 2.16 10.43
CA GLY A 586 -14.71 1.15 11.47
C GLY A 586 -15.80 0.07 11.43
N PHE A 587 -15.46 -1.11 12.00
CA PHE A 587 -16.36 -2.25 12.18
C PHE A 587 -16.93 -2.28 13.59
N SER A 588 -18.20 -2.62 13.73
CA SER A 588 -18.87 -2.89 15.00
C SER A 588 -19.22 -4.38 15.11
N GLY A 589 -18.74 -5.05 16.18
CA GLY A 589 -19.10 -6.40 16.53
C GLY A 589 -20.07 -6.39 17.72
N GLY A 590 -21.22 -7.08 17.60
CA GLY A 590 -22.18 -7.23 18.68
C GLY A 590 -21.69 -8.18 19.78
N SER A 591 -21.91 -7.83 21.05
CA SER A 591 -21.72 -8.69 22.22
C SER A 591 -23.04 -9.25 22.71
N SER A 592 -23.08 -10.53 23.01
CA SER A 592 -24.17 -11.16 23.76
C SER A 592 -23.80 -11.18 25.24
N GLY A 593 -24.63 -10.55 26.09
CA GLY A 593 -24.38 -10.42 27.51
C GLY A 593 -24.39 -11.73 28.25
N GLY A 594 -23.24 -12.21 28.66
CA GLY A 594 -23.04 -13.25 29.67
C GLY A 594 -22.69 -12.61 31.01
N PHE A 595 -23.29 -13.13 32.09
CA PHE A 595 -22.85 -12.80 33.45
C PHE A 595 -21.54 -13.53 33.73
N GLY A 596 -20.59 -12.86 34.36
CA GLY A 596 -19.43 -13.52 34.93
C GLY A 596 -18.10 -12.98 34.45
N GLY A 597 -17.26 -12.80 35.43
CA GLY A 597 -16.01 -12.11 35.39
C GLY A 597 -14.99 -12.66 34.41
N GLY A 598 -14.47 -11.79 33.62
CA GLY A 598 -13.29 -12.03 32.81
C GLY A 598 -12.02 -11.56 33.50
N SER A 599 -10.88 -12.15 33.14
CA SER A 599 -9.58 -11.62 33.51
C SER A 599 -9.05 -10.62 32.45
N GLY A 600 -8.20 -9.72 32.88
CA GLY A 600 -7.50 -8.79 32.03
C GLY A 600 -6.13 -8.47 32.60
N GLY A 601 -5.22 -7.88 31.83
CA GLY A 601 -3.90 -7.54 32.34
C GLY A 601 -2.95 -6.95 31.29
N GLY A 602 -1.79 -6.56 31.77
CA GLY A 602 -0.72 -5.98 31.00
C GLY A 602 0.54 -5.75 31.83
N ALA A 603 1.55 -5.11 31.23
CA ALA A 603 2.79 -4.71 31.89
C ALA A 603 2.95 -3.19 31.92
N PHE A 604 3.76 -2.66 32.85
CA PHE A 604 3.99 -1.22 33.00
C PHE A 604 5.43 -0.92 33.38
#